data_efc4578c958c42016f2884cec1b998b8
#
_entry.id   efc4578c958c42016f2884cec1b998b8
#
_cell.length_a   1.000
_cell.length_b   1.000
_cell.length_c   1.000
_cell.angle_alpha   90.00
_cell.angle_beta   90.00
_cell.angle_gamma   90.00
#
_symmetry.space_group_name_H-M   'P 1'
#
loop_
_entity.id
_entity.type
_entity.pdbx_description
1 polymer ?
#
loop_
_entity_poly.entity_id
_entity_poly.type
_entity_poly.pdbx_seq_one_letter_code
_entity_poly.pdbx_strand_id
1 'polypeptide(L)'
;LGDVYKRQIQKISSAQTKTGQLAEESMIVESLKIAQENFVEASEAIVQRWFDIYQESEEAPSADVFVVLYELDTVMYLSLLKVNYREAYTHFVEADEVGIDNRLILNRAILGAKTQKADEAFAVNLSDWTYELIEKKYEFSGKKELYFSGRVIESVPAPSLEENVKVIQKVAKHLGKKFETEEFDIMADLKEAVYDTIEEKGRLDHEMIAEKVFKENITAKLAFKEEVQEQGFVPEAPPVKEVQEISEKKFGKQKFKLSNGIELIVPVDVYRNPD
;
A
#
# COMPACT_ATOMS: atom_id res chain seq x y z
N LEU A 1 -3.65 12.76 -21.37
CA LEU A 1 -2.72 12.74 -20.21
C LEU A 1 -3.49 12.91 -18.89
N GLY A 2 -4.41 13.89 -18.75
CA GLY A 2 -5.13 14.13 -17.51
C GLY A 2 -5.87 12.92 -16.92
N ASP A 3 -6.49 12.07 -17.74
CA ASP A 3 -7.20 10.88 -17.27
C ASP A 3 -6.27 9.78 -16.73
N VAL A 4 -5.04 9.71 -17.19
CA VAL A 4 -4.04 8.76 -16.68
C VAL A 4 -3.62 9.15 -15.26
N TYR A 5 -3.33 10.44 -15.04
CA TYR A 5 -2.95 10.94 -13.72
C TYR A 5 -4.10 10.85 -12.71
N LYS A 6 -5.32 11.22 -13.08
CA LYS A 6 -6.50 11.03 -12.22
C LYS A 6 -6.64 9.59 -11.73
N ARG A 7 -6.43 8.61 -12.61
CA ARG A 7 -6.50 7.18 -12.25
C ARG A 7 -5.35 6.75 -11.36
N GLN A 8 -4.15 7.30 -11.53
CA GLN A 8 -3.01 7.00 -10.66
C GLN A 8 -3.24 7.54 -9.25
N ILE A 9 -3.73 8.77 -9.13
CA ILE A 9 -4.08 9.41 -7.87
C ILE A 9 -5.16 8.61 -7.13
N GLN A 10 -6.24 8.20 -7.81
CA GLN A 10 -7.29 7.36 -7.22
C GLN A 10 -6.79 5.98 -6.76
N LYS A 11 -5.64 5.51 -7.24
CA LYS A 11 -5.06 4.23 -6.87
C LYS A 11 -4.04 4.30 -5.73
N ILE A 12 -3.78 5.48 -5.17
CA ILE A 12 -2.96 5.62 -3.96
C ILE A 12 -3.67 4.93 -2.80
N SER A 13 -5.01 5.05 -2.70
CA SER A 13 -5.77 4.32 -1.69
C SER A 13 -5.77 2.81 -1.97
N SER A 14 -5.14 2.04 -1.10
CA SER A 14 -4.98 0.58 -1.20
C SER A 14 -4.70 -0.02 0.17
N ALA A 15 -4.71 -1.36 0.28
CA ALA A 15 -4.34 -2.05 1.52
C ALA A 15 -2.86 -1.82 1.95
N GLN A 16 -2.02 -1.33 1.05
CA GLN A 16 -0.60 -1.02 1.31
C GLN A 16 -0.37 0.44 1.67
N THR A 17 -1.40 1.28 1.58
CA THR A 17 -1.29 2.71 1.87
C THR A 17 -1.14 2.93 3.36
N LYS A 18 -0.11 3.66 3.70
CA LYS A 18 0.14 4.20 5.04
C LYS A 18 -0.42 5.62 5.11
N THR A 19 -0.77 6.05 6.30
CA THR A 19 -1.27 7.40 6.53
C THR A 19 -0.47 8.06 7.64
N GLY A 20 -0.42 9.38 7.62
CA GLY A 20 0.25 10.14 8.66
C GLY A 20 -0.02 11.64 8.52
N GLN A 21 0.65 12.41 9.33
CA GLN A 21 0.62 13.85 9.28
C GLN A 21 2.06 14.39 9.37
N LEU A 22 2.40 15.32 8.49
CA LEU A 22 3.70 15.98 8.54
C LEU A 22 3.72 16.98 9.70
N ALA A 23 4.87 17.07 10.36
CA ALA A 23 5.13 18.15 11.30
C ALA A 23 5.30 19.47 10.51
N GLU A 24 4.76 20.56 11.05
CA GLU A 24 4.85 21.87 10.38
C GLU A 24 6.29 22.37 10.16
N GLU A 25 7.21 21.89 10.99
CA GLU A 25 8.64 22.20 10.94
C GLU A 25 9.42 21.29 9.96
N SER A 26 8.78 20.32 9.35
CA SER A 26 9.42 19.44 8.38
C SER A 26 9.91 20.24 7.18
N MET A 27 11.14 19.98 6.74
CA MET A 27 11.74 20.70 5.60
C MET A 27 10.91 20.59 4.32
N ILE A 28 10.21 19.48 4.10
CA ILE A 28 9.36 19.32 2.93
C ILE A 28 8.13 20.25 2.98
N VAL A 29 7.62 20.58 4.17
CA VAL A 29 6.45 21.45 4.36
C VAL A 29 6.74 22.85 3.87
N GLU A 30 7.95 23.36 3.99
CA GLU A 30 8.33 24.67 3.44
C GLU A 30 8.13 24.72 1.93
N SER A 31 8.55 23.67 1.21
CA SER A 31 8.32 23.56 -0.23
C SER A 31 6.83 23.35 -0.57
N LEU A 32 6.09 22.63 0.26
CA LEU A 32 4.65 22.41 0.06
C LEU A 32 3.82 23.69 0.23
N LYS A 33 4.21 24.58 1.16
CA LYS A 33 3.51 25.86 1.41
C LYS A 33 3.46 26.75 0.18
N ILE A 34 4.49 26.76 -0.64
CA ILE A 34 4.55 27.57 -1.85
C ILE A 34 3.95 26.90 -3.10
N ALA A 35 3.53 25.63 -3.00
CA ALA A 35 3.12 24.85 -4.16
C ALA A 35 1.91 25.42 -4.92
N GLN A 36 1.01 26.11 -4.23
CA GLN A 36 -0.15 26.75 -4.86
C GLN A 36 0.18 28.06 -5.55
N GLU A 37 1.21 28.78 -5.09
CA GLU A 37 1.63 30.06 -5.64
C GLU A 37 2.72 29.90 -6.70
N ASN A 38 3.68 28.99 -6.46
CA ASN A 38 4.80 28.70 -7.35
C ASN A 38 5.06 27.19 -7.45
N PHE A 39 4.23 26.50 -8.24
CA PHE A 39 4.29 25.06 -8.41
C PHE A 39 5.64 24.58 -8.96
N VAL A 40 6.26 25.31 -9.87
CA VAL A 40 7.53 24.90 -10.47
C VAL A 40 8.63 24.85 -9.41
N GLU A 41 8.82 25.91 -8.66
CA GLU A 41 9.81 25.97 -7.59
C GLU A 41 9.57 24.91 -6.51
N ALA A 42 8.31 24.74 -6.08
CA ALA A 42 7.94 23.72 -5.12
C ALA A 42 8.24 22.30 -5.61
N SER A 43 7.85 21.98 -6.84
CA SER A 43 8.06 20.67 -7.42
C SER A 43 9.54 20.35 -7.65
N GLU A 44 10.33 21.32 -8.09
CA GLU A 44 11.78 21.18 -8.24
C GLU A 44 12.46 20.90 -6.89
N ALA A 45 12.13 21.65 -5.84
CA ALA A 45 12.69 21.45 -4.50
C ALA A 45 12.33 20.07 -3.93
N ILE A 46 11.08 19.63 -4.08
CA ILE A 46 10.62 18.32 -3.61
C ILE A 46 11.31 17.18 -4.38
N VAL A 47 11.40 17.28 -5.71
CA VAL A 47 12.04 16.26 -6.54
C VAL A 47 13.54 16.22 -6.29
N GLN A 48 14.20 17.37 -6.14
CA GLN A 48 15.63 17.42 -5.84
C GLN A 48 15.94 16.72 -4.51
N ARG A 49 15.18 17.03 -3.45
CA ARG A 49 15.31 16.35 -2.16
C ARG A 49 15.13 14.84 -2.26
N TRP A 50 14.07 14.41 -2.97
CA TRP A 50 13.83 13.00 -3.22
C TRP A 50 15.00 12.34 -3.98
N PHE A 51 15.46 12.99 -5.05
CA PHE A 51 16.50 12.45 -5.91
C PHE A 51 17.86 12.32 -5.19
N ASP A 52 18.25 13.33 -4.41
CA ASP A 52 19.50 13.32 -3.65
C ASP A 52 19.59 12.13 -2.69
N ILE A 53 18.45 11.76 -2.09
CA ILE A 53 18.35 10.59 -1.23
C ILE A 53 18.28 9.29 -2.05
N TYR A 54 17.44 9.28 -3.08
CA TYR A 54 17.18 8.08 -3.89
C TYR A 54 18.42 7.54 -4.58
N GLN A 55 19.27 8.42 -5.11
CA GLN A 55 20.49 8.06 -5.82
C GLN A 55 21.57 7.42 -4.93
N GLU A 56 21.46 7.52 -3.60
CA GLU A 56 22.39 6.85 -2.69
C GLU A 56 22.18 5.34 -2.64
N SER A 57 21.04 4.85 -3.14
CA SER A 57 20.74 3.41 -3.17
C SER A 57 21.25 2.75 -4.44
N GLU A 58 22.04 1.70 -4.30
CA GLU A 58 22.53 0.88 -5.43
C GLU A 58 21.46 -0.06 -5.98
N GLU A 59 20.43 -0.43 -5.17
CA GLU A 59 19.35 -1.34 -5.57
C GLU A 59 18.14 -0.61 -6.21
N ALA A 60 18.02 0.69 -5.99
CA ALA A 60 16.83 1.42 -6.42
C ALA A 60 16.75 1.48 -7.95
N PRO A 61 15.64 1.03 -8.55
CA PRO A 61 15.51 0.97 -9.99
C PRO A 61 15.40 2.35 -10.62
N SER A 62 15.87 2.50 -11.85
CA SER A 62 15.63 3.71 -12.64
C SER A 62 14.12 3.96 -12.76
N ALA A 63 13.71 5.19 -12.57
CA ALA A 63 12.30 5.58 -12.54
C ALA A 63 12.11 7.02 -13.02
N ASP A 64 10.89 7.32 -13.45
CA ASP A 64 10.41 8.69 -13.57
C ASP A 64 9.56 9.08 -12.36
N VAL A 65 9.59 10.37 -12.06
CA VAL A 65 8.79 10.97 -10.99
C VAL A 65 7.87 12.03 -11.58
N PHE A 66 6.62 11.97 -11.19
CA PHE A 66 5.60 12.95 -11.57
C PHE A 66 5.14 13.66 -10.31
N VAL A 67 5.21 14.99 -10.33
CA VAL A 67 4.59 15.83 -9.30
C VAL A 67 3.31 16.41 -9.86
N VAL A 68 2.22 16.29 -9.12
CA VAL A 68 0.89 16.71 -9.55
C VAL A 68 0.22 17.52 -8.45
N LEU A 69 -0.16 18.73 -8.79
CA LEU A 69 -1.02 19.58 -7.94
C LEU A 69 -2.46 19.47 -8.44
N TYR A 70 -3.41 19.18 -7.57
CA TYR A 70 -4.81 18.97 -7.94
C TYR A 70 -5.76 19.30 -6.79
N GLU A 71 -7.00 19.56 -7.15
CA GLU A 71 -8.10 19.78 -6.21
C GLU A 71 -9.01 18.54 -6.19
N LEU A 72 -9.38 18.10 -5.00
CA LEU A 72 -10.37 17.04 -4.77
C LEU A 72 -11.30 17.49 -3.63
N ASP A 73 -12.60 17.55 -3.89
CA ASP A 73 -13.61 17.95 -2.90
C ASP A 73 -13.27 19.30 -2.22
N THR A 74 -12.87 20.31 -3.01
CA THR A 74 -12.47 21.65 -2.56
C THR A 74 -11.16 21.71 -1.74
N VAL A 75 -10.44 20.61 -1.63
CA VAL A 75 -9.16 20.53 -0.91
C VAL A 75 -8.02 20.38 -1.92
N MET A 76 -6.96 21.16 -1.73
CA MET A 76 -5.76 21.07 -2.57
C MET A 76 -4.83 19.99 -2.06
N TYR A 77 -4.35 19.18 -3.00
CA TYR A 77 -3.38 18.11 -2.78
C TYR A 77 -2.18 18.26 -3.69
N LEU A 78 -1.02 17.85 -3.19
CA LEU A 78 0.15 17.60 -4.01
C LEU A 78 0.51 16.12 -3.92
N SER A 79 0.74 15.49 -5.08
CA SER A 79 1.20 14.11 -5.14
C SER A 79 2.53 13.99 -5.85
N LEU A 80 3.40 13.12 -5.33
CA LEU A 80 4.60 12.63 -5.99
C LEU A 80 4.39 11.14 -6.32
N LEU A 81 4.47 10.81 -7.61
CA LEU A 81 4.26 9.47 -8.13
C LEU A 81 5.55 8.97 -8.77
N LYS A 82 6.12 7.89 -8.25
CA LYS A 82 7.29 7.24 -8.82
C LYS A 82 6.87 6.03 -9.63
N VAL A 83 7.34 5.96 -10.86
CA VAL A 83 7.06 4.87 -11.79
C VAL A 83 8.37 4.30 -12.32
N ASN A 84 8.66 3.05 -11.99
CA ASN A 84 9.87 2.37 -12.43
C ASN A 84 9.82 2.11 -13.93
N TYR A 85 10.99 2.19 -14.58
CA TYR A 85 11.12 1.77 -15.96
C TYR A 85 10.84 0.28 -16.10
N ARG A 86 10.12 -0.05 -17.15
CA ARG A 86 9.86 -1.43 -17.59
C ARG A 86 10.33 -1.57 -19.01
N GLU A 87 11.17 -2.55 -19.22
CA GLU A 87 11.66 -2.87 -20.56
C GLU A 87 10.66 -3.78 -21.27
N ALA A 88 10.28 -3.39 -22.48
CA ALA A 88 9.44 -4.18 -23.35
C ALA A 88 9.93 -4.05 -24.81
N TYR A 89 9.92 -5.15 -25.54
CA TYR A 89 10.21 -5.11 -26.96
C TYR A 89 8.94 -4.85 -27.76
N THR A 90 9.01 -3.90 -28.68
CA THR A 90 7.95 -3.64 -29.66
C THR A 90 8.46 -4.01 -31.03
N HIS A 91 7.66 -4.76 -31.77
CA HIS A 91 7.90 -5.02 -33.19
C HIS A 91 7.54 -3.77 -33.99
N PHE A 92 8.52 -3.21 -34.64
CA PHE A 92 8.37 -2.05 -35.51
C PHE A 92 8.52 -2.49 -36.96
N VAL A 93 7.56 -2.11 -37.78
CA VAL A 93 7.55 -2.39 -39.24
C VAL A 93 7.51 -1.07 -39.97
N GLU A 94 8.51 -0.81 -40.76
CA GLU A 94 8.57 0.36 -41.62
C GLU A 94 8.68 -0.12 -43.10
N ALA A 95 7.79 0.38 -43.93
CA ALA A 95 7.81 0.11 -45.34
C ALA A 95 8.30 1.36 -46.09
N ASP A 96 9.36 1.23 -46.86
CA ASP A 96 9.87 2.26 -47.75
C ASP A 96 9.87 1.78 -49.22
N GLU A 97 10.38 2.60 -50.10
CA GLU A 97 10.45 2.29 -51.53
C GLU A 97 11.38 1.09 -51.87
N VAL A 98 12.21 0.67 -50.90
CA VAL A 98 13.21 -0.40 -51.06
C VAL A 98 12.69 -1.73 -50.51
N GLY A 99 11.75 -1.69 -49.56
CA GLY A 99 11.20 -2.89 -48.96
C GLY A 99 10.55 -2.69 -47.59
N ILE A 100 10.42 -3.79 -46.86
CA ILE A 100 9.88 -3.80 -45.48
C ILE A 100 11.04 -4.04 -44.50
N ASP A 101 11.29 -3.05 -43.64
CA ASP A 101 12.23 -3.20 -42.53
C ASP A 101 11.47 -3.66 -41.27
N ASN A 102 11.93 -4.78 -40.72
CA ASN A 102 11.39 -5.37 -39.49
C ASN A 102 12.44 -5.34 -38.38
N ARG A 103 12.17 -4.62 -37.31
CA ARG A 103 13.09 -4.56 -36.19
C ARG A 103 12.38 -4.64 -34.85
N LEU A 104 13.06 -5.20 -33.87
CA LEU A 104 12.65 -5.14 -32.46
C LEU A 104 13.27 -3.90 -31.83
N ILE A 105 12.41 -3.02 -31.32
CA ILE A 105 12.83 -1.84 -30.59
C ILE A 105 12.60 -2.09 -29.11
N LEU A 106 13.67 -1.93 -28.31
CA LEU A 106 13.56 -1.94 -26.85
C LEU A 106 12.95 -0.60 -26.41
N ASN A 107 11.72 -0.64 -25.94
CA ASN A 107 11.07 0.49 -25.32
C ASN A 107 11.23 0.44 -23.81
N ARG A 108 11.65 1.53 -23.21
CA ARG A 108 11.56 1.76 -21.77
C ARG A 108 10.26 2.48 -21.49
N ALA A 109 9.19 1.72 -21.24
CA ALA A 109 7.88 2.27 -20.97
C ALA A 109 7.71 2.53 -19.48
N ILE A 110 7.40 3.75 -19.12
CA ILE A 110 7.09 4.17 -17.75
C ILE A 110 5.61 3.96 -17.39
N LEU A 111 4.73 4.16 -18.36
CA LEU A 111 3.30 3.98 -18.18
C LEU A 111 2.84 2.76 -18.97
N GLY A 112 2.62 1.66 -18.25
CA GLY A 112 2.05 0.44 -18.80
C GLY A 112 0.54 0.55 -19.04
N ALA A 113 -0.13 -0.60 -19.12
CA ALA A 113 -1.57 -0.70 -19.33
C ALA A 113 -2.37 0.11 -18.29
N LYS A 114 -3.64 0.40 -18.62
CA LYS A 114 -4.61 1.18 -17.79
C LYS A 114 -4.71 0.76 -16.31
N THR A 115 -4.21 -0.42 -15.95
CA THR A 115 -4.24 -0.99 -14.60
C THR A 115 -2.96 -0.82 -13.81
N GLN A 116 -1.90 -0.26 -14.40
CA GLN A 116 -0.63 -0.08 -13.71
C GLN A 116 -0.76 1.00 -12.64
N LYS A 117 -0.27 0.70 -11.43
CA LYS A 117 -0.14 1.63 -10.32
C LYS A 117 1.25 2.23 -10.31
N ALA A 118 1.41 3.40 -9.68
CA ALA A 118 2.72 3.90 -9.30
C ALA A 118 3.42 2.88 -8.39
N ASP A 119 4.75 2.79 -8.51
CA ASP A 119 5.53 1.87 -7.68
C ASP A 119 5.69 2.39 -6.26
N GLU A 120 5.79 3.72 -6.12
CA GLU A 120 5.71 4.46 -4.87
C GLU A 120 4.89 5.72 -5.11
N ALA A 121 4.18 6.17 -4.09
CA ALA A 121 3.30 7.33 -4.19
C ALA A 121 3.18 8.04 -2.84
N PHE A 122 3.23 9.35 -2.88
CA PHE A 122 2.98 10.22 -1.76
C PHE A 122 1.93 11.24 -2.16
N ALA A 123 0.88 11.41 -1.38
CA ALA A 123 -0.14 12.42 -1.59
C ALA A 123 -0.41 13.15 -0.28
N VAL A 124 -0.26 14.46 -0.29
CA VAL A 124 -0.42 15.29 0.90
C VAL A 124 -1.54 16.30 0.69
N ASN A 125 -2.40 16.43 1.70
CA ASN A 125 -3.39 17.49 1.84
C ASN A 125 -2.67 18.77 2.25
N LEU A 126 -2.77 19.83 1.44
CA LEU A 126 -2.10 21.12 1.70
C LEU A 126 -2.79 21.99 2.75
N SER A 127 -3.94 21.53 3.30
CA SER A 127 -4.68 22.29 4.32
C SER A 127 -4.33 21.86 5.75
N ASP A 128 -4.00 20.58 5.95
CA ASP A 128 -3.80 20.01 7.29
C ASP A 128 -2.56 19.10 7.38
N TRP A 129 -1.80 18.99 6.30
CA TRP A 129 -0.57 18.18 6.17
C TRP A 129 -0.77 16.67 6.40
N THR A 130 -2.01 16.19 6.40
CA THR A 130 -2.25 14.74 6.36
C THR A 130 -1.81 14.16 5.03
N TYR A 131 -1.28 12.94 5.05
CA TYR A 131 -0.78 12.30 3.84
C TYR A 131 -1.12 10.82 3.74
N GLU A 132 -1.14 10.34 2.52
CA GLU A 132 -1.15 8.94 2.13
C GLU A 132 0.17 8.58 1.46
N LEU A 133 0.74 7.42 1.80
CA LEU A 133 2.04 6.99 1.33
C LEU A 133 2.04 5.50 0.95
N ILE A 134 2.54 5.21 -0.25
CA ILE A 134 2.97 3.87 -0.67
C ILE A 134 4.47 3.94 -0.90
N GLU A 135 5.23 3.17 -0.16
CA GLU A 135 6.70 3.17 -0.21
C GLU A 135 7.28 1.77 -0.27
N LYS A 136 8.52 1.68 -0.72
CA LYS A 136 9.30 0.44 -0.75
C LYS A 136 10.57 0.58 0.06
N LYS A 137 11.10 -0.57 0.47
CA LYS A 137 12.42 -0.64 1.09
C LYS A 137 13.46 -0.83 0.02
N TYR A 138 14.53 -0.04 0.09
CA TYR A 138 15.74 -0.23 -0.68
C TYR A 138 16.96 -0.30 0.24
N GLU A 139 18.08 -0.78 -0.29
CA GLU A 139 19.32 -0.87 0.45
C GLU A 139 20.10 0.44 0.36
N PHE A 140 20.47 0.97 1.51
CA PHE A 140 21.32 2.14 1.67
C PHE A 140 22.46 1.77 2.62
N SER A 141 23.70 1.84 2.15
CA SER A 141 24.89 1.48 2.96
C SER A 141 24.77 0.10 3.65
N GLY A 142 24.26 -0.89 2.94
CA GLY A 142 24.12 -2.27 3.43
C GLY A 142 22.92 -2.53 4.35
N LYS A 143 22.01 -1.57 4.50
CA LYS A 143 20.77 -1.72 5.30
C LYS A 143 19.54 -1.41 4.48
N LYS A 144 18.52 -2.27 4.59
CA LYS A 144 17.21 -2.04 3.97
C LYS A 144 16.38 -1.11 4.84
N GLU A 145 16.04 0.05 4.31
CA GLU A 145 15.24 1.06 5.00
C GLU A 145 14.08 1.62 4.16
N LEU A 146 13.09 2.17 4.83
CA LEU A 146 11.99 2.92 4.25
C LEU A 146 12.48 4.37 4.10
N TYR A 147 13.16 4.64 3.00
CA TYR A 147 13.83 5.92 2.77
C TYR A 147 12.85 7.08 2.61
N PHE A 148 11.66 6.82 2.02
CA PHE A 148 10.72 7.88 1.72
C PHE A 148 10.16 8.50 3.00
N SER A 149 9.57 7.67 3.88
CA SER A 149 9.07 8.14 5.17
C SER A 149 10.20 8.62 6.08
N GLY A 150 11.29 7.85 6.17
CA GLY A 150 12.37 8.13 7.13
C GLY A 150 13.26 9.30 6.76
N ARG A 151 13.51 9.56 5.47
CA ARG A 151 14.51 10.54 5.02
C ARG A 151 13.92 11.64 4.14
N VAL A 152 12.95 11.33 3.26
CA VAL A 152 12.38 12.34 2.35
C VAL A 152 11.39 13.23 3.08
N ILE A 153 10.40 12.64 3.75
CA ILE A 153 9.36 13.38 4.47
C ILE A 153 9.59 13.48 5.98
N GLU A 154 10.58 12.76 6.53
CA GLU A 154 10.96 12.75 7.95
C GLU A 154 9.76 12.56 8.88
N SER A 155 8.94 11.56 8.56
CA SER A 155 7.71 11.25 9.29
C SER A 155 7.61 9.75 9.55
N VAL A 156 6.89 9.38 10.61
CA VAL A 156 6.60 7.98 10.95
C VAL A 156 5.12 7.73 10.65
N PRO A 157 4.80 7.13 9.48
CA PRO A 157 3.41 6.85 9.14
C PRO A 157 2.83 5.73 10.01
N ALA A 158 1.52 5.76 10.20
CA ALA A 158 0.80 4.61 10.75
C ALA A 158 0.93 3.41 9.80
N PRO A 159 0.98 2.18 10.34
CA PRO A 159 1.06 0.98 9.53
C PRO A 159 -0.14 0.84 8.60
N SER A 160 0.10 0.32 7.41
CA SER A 160 -0.96 0.04 6.45
C SER A 160 -1.89 -1.08 6.93
N LEU A 161 -3.09 -1.16 6.36
CA LEU A 161 -4.02 -2.27 6.60
C LEU A 161 -3.33 -3.63 6.39
N GLU A 162 -2.52 -3.74 5.33
CA GLU A 162 -1.78 -4.97 5.05
C GLU A 162 -0.73 -5.30 6.10
N GLU A 163 0.00 -4.32 6.62
CA GLU A 163 0.97 -4.51 7.69
C GLU A 163 0.29 -4.94 8.98
N ASN A 164 -0.78 -4.26 9.38
CA ASN A 164 -1.57 -4.63 10.55
C ASN A 164 -2.13 -6.05 10.42
N VAL A 165 -2.69 -6.43 9.27
CA VAL A 165 -3.17 -7.80 9.04
C VAL A 165 -2.05 -8.83 9.10
N LYS A 166 -0.85 -8.53 8.58
CA LYS A 166 0.31 -9.43 8.70
C LYS A 166 0.73 -9.66 10.13
N VAL A 167 0.71 -8.62 10.97
CA VAL A 167 0.99 -8.73 12.41
C VAL A 167 -0.04 -9.66 13.07
N ILE A 168 -1.32 -9.39 12.86
CA ILE A 168 -2.42 -10.20 13.36
C ILE A 168 -2.27 -11.68 12.94
N GLN A 169 -2.00 -11.94 11.66
CA GLN A 169 -1.81 -13.30 11.15
C GLN A 169 -0.62 -14.02 11.77
N LYS A 170 0.51 -13.31 11.93
CA LYS A 170 1.71 -13.88 12.54
C LYS A 170 1.48 -14.29 13.99
N VAL A 171 0.84 -13.41 14.78
CA VAL A 171 0.54 -13.67 16.18
C VAL A 171 -0.50 -14.78 16.31
N ALA A 172 -1.58 -14.75 15.52
CA ALA A 172 -2.60 -15.80 15.55
C ALA A 172 -2.02 -17.19 15.26
N LYS A 173 -1.14 -17.30 14.25
CA LYS A 173 -0.44 -18.56 13.93
C LYS A 173 0.47 -19.03 15.07
N HIS A 174 1.21 -18.12 15.68
CA HIS A 174 2.08 -18.43 16.81
C HIS A 174 1.29 -18.98 17.99
N LEU A 175 0.24 -18.28 18.38
CA LEU A 175 -0.62 -18.70 19.50
C LEU A 175 -1.42 -19.97 19.19
N GLY A 176 -1.85 -20.15 17.94
CA GLY A 176 -2.49 -21.38 17.51
C GLY A 176 -1.65 -22.61 17.75
N LYS A 177 -0.37 -22.55 17.40
CA LYS A 177 0.59 -23.62 17.67
C LYS A 177 0.82 -23.82 19.18
N LYS A 178 0.89 -22.73 19.94
CA LYS A 178 1.09 -22.77 21.40
C LYS A 178 -0.08 -23.42 22.15
N PHE A 179 -1.30 -23.20 21.66
CA PHE A 179 -2.52 -23.70 22.29
C PHE A 179 -3.13 -24.92 21.58
N GLU A 180 -2.35 -25.59 20.73
CA GLU A 180 -2.72 -26.86 20.02
C GLU A 180 -4.02 -26.75 19.20
N THR A 181 -4.32 -25.55 18.68
CA THR A 181 -5.45 -25.35 17.76
C THR A 181 -5.03 -25.61 16.31
N GLU A 182 -5.87 -26.24 15.52
CA GLU A 182 -5.54 -26.49 14.10
C GLU A 182 -5.29 -25.19 13.33
N GLU A 183 -4.15 -25.09 12.64
CA GLU A 183 -3.75 -23.86 11.93
C GLU A 183 -4.79 -23.45 10.88
N PHE A 184 -5.47 -24.42 10.30
CA PHE A 184 -6.50 -24.17 9.29
C PHE A 184 -7.70 -23.43 9.87
N ASP A 185 -8.24 -23.88 11.01
CA ASP A 185 -9.41 -23.27 11.64
C ASP A 185 -9.11 -21.84 12.09
N ILE A 186 -7.94 -21.63 12.70
CA ILE A 186 -7.52 -20.29 13.13
C ILE A 186 -7.43 -19.32 11.94
N MET A 187 -6.89 -19.75 10.81
CA MET A 187 -6.73 -18.87 9.65
C MET A 187 -8.06 -18.57 8.96
N ALA A 188 -9.01 -19.49 9.00
CA ALA A 188 -10.35 -19.25 8.48
C ALA A 188 -11.12 -18.28 9.39
N ASP A 189 -11.17 -18.57 10.70
CA ASP A 189 -11.80 -17.69 11.70
C ASP A 189 -11.17 -16.29 11.71
N LEU A 190 -9.84 -16.21 11.56
CA LEU A 190 -9.13 -14.93 11.50
C LEU A 190 -9.53 -14.08 10.30
N LYS A 191 -9.62 -14.68 9.13
CA LYS A 191 -9.97 -13.97 7.91
C LYS A 191 -11.39 -13.44 7.97
N GLU A 192 -12.29 -14.22 8.51
CA GLU A 192 -13.66 -13.83 8.78
C GLU A 192 -13.71 -12.68 9.80
N ALA A 193 -12.99 -12.82 10.92
CA ALA A 193 -12.94 -11.80 11.94
C ALA A 193 -12.39 -10.47 11.45
N VAL A 194 -11.34 -10.50 10.60
CA VAL A 194 -10.78 -9.30 9.95
C VAL A 194 -11.81 -8.64 9.05
N TYR A 195 -12.52 -9.42 8.23
CA TYR A 195 -13.57 -8.89 7.38
C TYR A 195 -14.67 -8.22 8.19
N ASP A 196 -15.19 -8.91 9.21
CA ASP A 196 -16.28 -8.42 10.06
C ASP A 196 -15.94 -7.12 10.80
N THR A 197 -14.72 -7.02 11.34
CA THR A 197 -14.34 -5.80 12.08
C THR A 197 -14.31 -4.59 11.16
N ILE A 198 -13.90 -4.78 9.90
CA ILE A 198 -13.89 -3.69 8.92
C ILE A 198 -15.32 -3.33 8.49
N GLU A 199 -16.19 -4.33 8.27
CA GLU A 199 -17.59 -4.08 7.92
C GLU A 199 -18.35 -3.38 9.05
N GLU A 200 -18.17 -3.82 10.31
CA GLU A 200 -18.89 -3.30 11.45
C GLU A 200 -18.34 -1.96 11.96
N LYS A 201 -17.01 -1.78 11.98
CA LYS A 201 -16.34 -0.63 12.61
C LYS A 201 -15.59 0.28 11.63
N GLY A 202 -15.48 -0.09 10.36
CA GLY A 202 -14.68 0.63 9.37
C GLY A 202 -13.17 0.58 9.64
N ARG A 203 -12.71 -0.26 10.58
CA ARG A 203 -11.30 -0.42 10.96
C ARG A 203 -11.03 -1.79 11.55
N LEU A 204 -9.77 -2.17 11.66
CA LEU A 204 -9.37 -3.37 12.38
C LEU A 204 -9.55 -3.19 13.90
N ASP A 205 -10.17 -4.18 14.54
CA ASP A 205 -10.35 -4.23 15.98
C ASP A 205 -9.78 -5.55 16.51
N HIS A 206 -8.61 -5.48 17.12
CA HIS A 206 -7.90 -6.66 17.62
C HIS A 206 -8.59 -7.35 18.80
N GLU A 207 -9.41 -6.62 19.56
CA GLU A 207 -10.20 -7.21 20.64
C GLU A 207 -11.31 -8.08 20.09
N MET A 208 -12.07 -7.57 19.14
CA MET A 208 -13.12 -8.31 18.47
C MET A 208 -12.55 -9.52 17.70
N ILE A 209 -11.39 -9.36 17.06
CA ILE A 209 -10.68 -10.46 16.41
C ILE A 209 -10.30 -11.55 17.42
N ALA A 210 -9.74 -11.16 18.59
CA ALA A 210 -9.40 -12.11 19.64
C ALA A 210 -10.61 -12.93 20.12
N GLU A 211 -11.76 -12.27 20.29
CA GLU A 211 -13.01 -12.93 20.74
C GLU A 211 -13.51 -13.95 19.69
N LYS A 212 -13.44 -13.63 18.42
CA LYS A 212 -13.90 -14.53 17.33
C LYS A 212 -12.95 -15.70 17.09
N VAL A 213 -11.64 -15.46 17.13
CA VAL A 213 -10.62 -16.47 16.79
C VAL A 213 -10.37 -17.45 17.94
N PHE A 214 -10.26 -16.94 19.17
CA PHE A 214 -9.90 -17.78 20.34
C PHE A 214 -11.08 -18.17 21.21
N LYS A 215 -12.30 -17.76 20.88
CA LYS A 215 -13.59 -18.20 21.47
C LYS A 215 -13.52 -18.33 23.00
N GLU A 216 -13.52 -19.54 23.54
CA GLU A 216 -13.52 -19.82 24.98
C GLU A 216 -12.14 -19.75 25.64
N ASN A 217 -11.04 -19.61 24.88
CA ASN A 217 -9.69 -19.61 25.43
C ASN A 217 -9.27 -18.21 25.89
N ILE A 218 -9.60 -17.88 27.15
CA ILE A 218 -9.30 -16.57 27.75
C ILE A 218 -7.79 -16.27 27.74
N THR A 219 -6.94 -17.25 28.02
CA THR A 219 -5.48 -17.07 28.04
C THR A 219 -4.95 -16.73 26.67
N ALA A 220 -5.43 -17.39 25.61
CA ALA A 220 -5.05 -17.08 24.25
C ALA A 220 -5.53 -15.70 23.81
N LYS A 221 -6.73 -15.28 24.20
CA LYS A 221 -7.25 -13.93 23.92
C LYS A 221 -6.37 -12.84 24.52
N LEU A 222 -6.00 -12.98 25.78
CA LEU A 222 -5.14 -12.00 26.47
C LEU A 222 -3.75 -11.95 25.81
N ALA A 223 -3.14 -13.11 25.58
CA ALA A 223 -1.84 -13.18 24.92
C ALA A 223 -1.88 -12.56 23.51
N PHE A 224 -2.97 -12.78 22.77
CA PHE A 224 -3.13 -12.19 21.44
C PHE A 224 -3.17 -10.66 21.50
N LYS A 225 -3.96 -10.09 22.42
CA LYS A 225 -4.08 -8.62 22.57
C LYS A 225 -2.74 -7.98 22.93
N GLU A 226 -1.94 -8.61 23.79
CA GLU A 226 -0.60 -8.13 24.15
C GLU A 226 0.40 -8.27 22.99
N GLU A 227 0.51 -9.48 22.41
CA GLU A 227 1.51 -9.76 21.37
C GLU A 227 1.29 -8.95 20.09
N VAL A 228 0.04 -8.67 19.68
CA VAL A 228 -0.20 -7.84 18.48
C VAL A 228 0.30 -6.41 18.67
N GLN A 229 0.14 -5.83 19.84
CA GLN A 229 0.63 -4.48 20.15
C GLN A 229 2.17 -4.46 20.21
N GLU A 230 2.78 -5.44 20.86
CA GLU A 230 4.26 -5.59 20.88
C GLU A 230 4.86 -5.77 19.48
N GLN A 231 4.13 -6.40 18.57
CA GLN A 231 4.55 -6.61 17.16
C GLN A 231 4.29 -5.40 16.26
N GLY A 232 3.80 -4.28 16.80
CA GLY A 232 3.62 -3.03 16.06
C GLY A 232 2.23 -2.84 15.43
N PHE A 233 1.22 -3.58 15.88
CA PHE A 233 -0.16 -3.30 15.51
C PHE A 233 -0.61 -1.96 16.14
N VAL A 234 -1.22 -1.10 15.31
CA VAL A 234 -1.77 0.18 15.75
C VAL A 234 -3.28 0.17 15.55
N PRO A 235 -4.07 -0.01 16.64
CA PRO A 235 -5.54 -0.12 16.55
C PRO A 235 -6.20 1.17 16.04
N GLU A 236 -5.56 2.31 16.28
CA GLU A 236 -6.06 3.64 15.91
C GLU A 236 -5.52 4.13 14.55
N ALA A 237 -4.81 3.28 13.80
CA ALA A 237 -4.36 3.64 12.47
C ALA A 237 -5.56 4.14 11.64
N PRO A 238 -5.51 5.36 11.10
CA PRO A 238 -6.64 5.91 10.38
C PRO A 238 -6.98 5.01 9.19
N PRO A 239 -8.27 4.77 8.94
CA PRO A 239 -8.67 3.97 7.79
C PRO A 239 -8.30 4.71 6.51
N VAL A 240 -7.79 3.98 5.53
CA VAL A 240 -7.67 4.52 4.17
C VAL A 240 -9.06 4.78 3.60
N LYS A 241 -9.17 5.71 2.66
CA LYS A 241 -10.41 5.87 1.90
C LYS A 241 -10.82 4.51 1.30
N GLU A 242 -12.11 4.23 1.32
CA GLU A 242 -12.67 3.01 0.74
C GLU A 242 -12.15 1.69 1.40
N VAL A 243 -11.86 1.73 2.69
CA VAL A 243 -11.36 0.55 3.44
C VAL A 243 -12.27 -0.67 3.26
N GLN A 244 -13.59 -0.47 3.19
CA GLN A 244 -14.58 -1.54 2.96
C GLN A 244 -14.42 -2.19 1.59
N GLU A 245 -14.28 -1.41 0.50
CA GLU A 245 -14.01 -1.98 -0.83
C GLU A 245 -12.68 -2.75 -0.89
N ILE A 246 -11.66 -2.26 -0.19
CA ILE A 246 -10.36 -2.91 -0.09
C ILE A 246 -10.50 -4.22 0.66
N SER A 247 -11.26 -4.21 1.76
CA SER A 247 -11.57 -5.38 2.58
C SER A 247 -12.30 -6.45 1.78
N GLU A 248 -13.36 -6.09 1.09
CA GLU A 248 -14.14 -7.00 0.26
C GLU A 248 -13.28 -7.66 -0.82
N LYS A 249 -12.46 -6.88 -1.54
CA LYS A 249 -11.55 -7.42 -2.56
C LYS A 249 -10.49 -8.36 -2.00
N LYS A 250 -9.97 -8.10 -0.82
CA LYS A 250 -8.82 -8.81 -0.25
C LYS A 250 -9.22 -9.94 0.70
N PHE A 251 -10.27 -9.75 1.47
CA PHE A 251 -10.70 -10.66 2.54
C PHE A 251 -12.07 -11.28 2.31
N GLY A 252 -12.89 -10.74 1.42
CA GLY A 252 -14.23 -11.22 1.13
C GLY A 252 -14.33 -12.61 0.48
N LYS A 253 -13.19 -13.28 0.22
CA LYS A 253 -13.15 -14.62 -0.37
C LYS A 253 -12.18 -15.54 0.38
N GLN A 254 -12.61 -16.74 0.69
CA GLN A 254 -11.79 -17.80 1.24
C GLN A 254 -11.27 -18.72 0.13
N LYS A 255 -9.96 -19.00 0.13
CA LYS A 255 -9.33 -19.88 -0.84
C LYS A 255 -8.89 -21.19 -0.17
N PHE A 256 -9.38 -22.30 -0.65
CA PHE A 256 -9.04 -23.63 -0.21
C PHE A 256 -8.20 -24.34 -1.28
N LYS A 257 -7.10 -24.93 -0.87
CA LYS A 257 -6.33 -25.85 -1.71
C LYS A 257 -6.68 -27.27 -1.30
N LEU A 258 -7.38 -27.98 -2.18
CA LEU A 258 -7.71 -29.36 -1.98
C LEU A 258 -6.57 -30.27 -2.48
N SER A 259 -6.59 -31.54 -2.05
CA SER A 259 -5.70 -32.56 -2.62
C SER A 259 -5.89 -32.61 -4.15
N ASN A 260 -4.84 -32.86 -4.89
CA ASN A 260 -4.82 -32.91 -6.36
C ASN A 260 -4.80 -31.55 -7.08
N GLY A 261 -4.40 -30.46 -6.40
CA GLY A 261 -4.20 -29.16 -7.04
C GLY A 261 -5.49 -28.38 -7.37
N ILE A 262 -6.63 -28.85 -6.89
CA ILE A 262 -7.90 -28.12 -7.02
C ILE A 262 -7.90 -26.94 -6.04
N GLU A 263 -8.19 -25.74 -6.55
CA GLU A 263 -8.40 -24.55 -5.74
C GLU A 263 -9.89 -24.19 -5.73
N LEU A 264 -10.47 -24.13 -4.55
CA LEU A 264 -11.83 -23.65 -4.33
C LEU A 264 -11.79 -22.24 -3.76
N ILE A 265 -12.49 -21.32 -4.39
CA ILE A 265 -12.64 -19.93 -3.91
C ILE A 265 -14.10 -19.73 -3.56
N VAL A 266 -14.37 -19.47 -2.28
CA VAL A 266 -15.72 -19.30 -1.74
C VAL A 266 -15.82 -17.89 -1.14
N PRO A 267 -16.87 -17.13 -1.45
CA PRO A 267 -17.16 -15.90 -0.71
C PRO A 267 -17.32 -16.17 0.79
N VAL A 268 -16.90 -15.21 1.63
CA VAL A 268 -16.95 -15.40 3.10
C VAL A 268 -18.39 -15.58 3.60
N ASP A 269 -19.33 -14.85 3.04
CA ASP A 269 -20.76 -14.96 3.34
C ASP A 269 -21.36 -16.36 3.00
N VAL A 270 -20.94 -16.95 1.88
CA VAL A 270 -21.36 -18.32 1.49
C VAL A 270 -20.68 -19.38 2.38
N TYR A 271 -19.45 -19.13 2.82
CA TYR A 271 -18.77 -20.03 3.75
C TYR A 271 -19.47 -20.11 5.11
N ARG A 272 -20.08 -19.00 5.55
CA ARG A 272 -20.85 -18.93 6.80
C ARG A 272 -22.18 -19.68 6.77
N ASN A 273 -22.85 -19.64 5.63
CA ASN A 273 -24.17 -20.23 5.42
C ASN A 273 -24.11 -21.18 4.23
N PRO A 274 -23.65 -22.42 4.44
CA PRO A 274 -23.46 -23.37 3.35
C PRO A 274 -24.74 -24.02 2.83
N ASP A 275 -25.94 -23.47 3.11
CA ASP A 275 -27.24 -23.97 2.66
C ASP A 275 -27.51 -23.80 1.15
#